data_d4d3b9671a371e6652f75e0ecda7ddb2
#
_entry.id   d4d3b9671a371e6652f75e0ecda7ddb2
#
_cell.length_a   1.000
_cell.length_b   1.000
_cell.length_c   1.000
_cell.angle_alpha   90.00
_cell.angle_beta   90.00
_cell.angle_gamma   90.00
#
_symmetry.space_group_name_H-M   'P 1'
#
loop_
_entity.id
_entity.type
_entity.pdbx_description
1 polymer ?
#
loop_
_entity_poly.entity_id
_entity_poly.type
_entity_poly.pdbx_seq_one_letter_code
_entity_poly.pdbx_strand_id
1 'polypeptide(L)'
;MFYVYILKSVKNNKLYKGFTKDLRRRVNEHNCGNSKFSKENGPWKLIYYEAFILENDTRREELFLKSGKGRERIKYLLEDVLNKIK
;
A
#
# COMPACT_ATOMS: atom_id res chain seq x y z
N MET A 1 -4.42 13.14 10.47
CA MET A 1 -3.50 12.84 9.34
C MET A 1 -4.17 11.93 8.34
N PHE A 2 -3.73 12.03 7.11
CA PHE A 2 -4.16 11.14 6.02
C PHE A 2 -2.95 10.36 5.56
N TYR A 3 -3.16 9.13 5.12
CA TYR A 3 -2.07 8.23 4.78
C TYR A 3 -2.23 7.63 3.40
N VAL A 4 -1.14 7.61 2.65
CA VAL A 4 -0.99 6.71 1.50
C VAL A 4 -0.18 5.53 2.00
N TYR A 5 -0.59 4.33 1.63
CA TYR A 5 0.09 3.13 2.12
C TYR A 5 0.25 2.10 1.01
N ILE A 6 1.24 1.24 1.19
CA ILE A 6 1.49 0.12 0.28
C ILE A 6 1.53 -1.16 1.11
N LEU A 7 0.69 -2.11 0.72
CA LEU A 7 0.67 -3.45 1.29
C LEU A 7 1.26 -4.42 0.28
N LYS A 8 1.96 -5.44 0.79
CA LYS A 8 2.50 -6.50 -0.04
C LYS A 8 1.89 -7.83 0.37
N SER A 9 1.40 -8.58 -0.60
CA SER A 9 0.89 -9.92 -0.37
C SER A 9 2.05 -10.85 0.00
N VAL A 10 1.91 -11.56 1.11
CA VAL A 10 2.85 -12.60 1.51
C VAL A 10 2.72 -13.80 0.59
N LYS A 11 1.53 -14.01 0.02
CA LYS A 11 1.21 -15.16 -0.81
C LYS A 11 1.81 -15.08 -2.22
N ASN A 12 1.73 -13.91 -2.86
CA ASN A 12 2.09 -13.80 -4.28
C ASN A 12 2.83 -12.52 -4.65
N ASN A 13 3.27 -11.76 -3.66
CA ASN A 13 4.05 -10.52 -3.83
C ASN A 13 3.32 -9.38 -4.55
N LYS A 14 2.02 -9.49 -4.75
CA LYS A 14 1.25 -8.38 -5.33
C LYS A 14 1.25 -7.20 -4.37
N LEU A 15 1.20 -6.00 -4.94
CA LEU A 15 1.14 -4.77 -4.16
C LEU A 15 -0.26 -4.17 -4.21
N TYR A 16 -0.70 -3.64 -3.08
CA TYR A 16 -1.93 -2.86 -2.99
C TYR A 16 -1.58 -1.46 -2.50
N LYS A 17 -2.02 -0.44 -3.22
CA LYS A 17 -1.78 0.96 -2.86
C LYS A 17 -3.10 1.60 -2.53
N GLY A 18 -3.17 2.30 -1.42
CA GLY A 18 -4.41 2.89 -0.98
C GLY A 18 -4.24 4.14 -0.16
N PHE A 19 -5.37 4.68 0.26
CA PHE A 19 -5.50 5.91 1.03
C PHE A 19 -6.39 5.62 2.22
N THR A 20 -6.06 6.18 3.39
CA THR A 20 -6.88 6.02 4.58
C THR A 20 -6.62 7.12 5.60
N LYS A 21 -7.60 7.35 6.47
CA LYS A 21 -7.42 8.19 7.66
C LYS A 21 -6.92 7.39 8.85
N ASP A 22 -7.12 6.08 8.84
CA ASP A 22 -6.78 5.20 9.96
C ASP A 22 -6.01 4.00 9.42
N LEU A 23 -4.68 4.11 9.45
CA LEU A 23 -3.79 3.12 8.86
C LEU A 23 -3.93 1.75 9.50
N ARG A 24 -3.94 1.69 10.84
CA ARG A 24 -4.03 0.41 11.56
C ARG A 24 -5.32 -0.32 11.25
N ARG A 25 -6.43 0.39 11.30
CA ARG A 25 -7.74 -0.20 10.98
C ARG A 25 -7.78 -0.71 9.56
N ARG A 26 -7.24 0.05 8.62
CA ARG A 26 -7.28 -0.32 7.20
C ARG A 26 -6.45 -1.57 6.92
N VAL A 27 -5.26 -1.67 7.52
CA VAL A 27 -4.44 -2.88 7.39
C VAL A 27 -5.17 -4.09 7.94
N ASN A 28 -5.81 -3.93 9.10
CA ASN A 28 -6.60 -5.02 9.69
C ASN A 28 -7.76 -5.43 8.81
N GLU A 29 -8.45 -4.47 8.19
CA GLU A 29 -9.56 -4.77 7.28
C GLU A 29 -9.10 -5.58 6.08
N HIS A 30 -7.95 -5.24 5.51
CA HIS A 30 -7.39 -6.03 4.41
C HIS A 30 -7.07 -7.44 4.84
N ASN A 31 -6.49 -7.61 6.02
CA ASN A 31 -6.12 -8.94 6.52
C ASN A 31 -7.32 -9.76 6.96
N CYS A 32 -8.44 -9.12 7.26
CA CYS A 32 -9.69 -9.82 7.56
C CYS A 32 -10.48 -10.21 6.30
N GLY A 33 -9.94 -9.93 5.11
CA GLY A 33 -10.61 -10.27 3.87
C GLY A 33 -11.80 -9.37 3.56
N ASN A 34 -11.61 -8.07 3.71
CA ASN A 34 -12.66 -7.07 3.52
C ASN A 34 -13.23 -7.03 2.10
N SER A 35 -12.48 -7.50 1.11
CA SER A 35 -12.93 -7.63 -0.27
C SER A 35 -12.46 -8.95 -0.82
N LYS A 36 -13.01 -9.35 -1.97
CA LYS A 36 -12.60 -10.60 -2.63
C LYS A 36 -11.10 -10.58 -2.93
N PHE A 37 -10.60 -9.45 -3.46
CA PHE A 37 -9.18 -9.30 -3.77
C PHE A 37 -8.32 -9.46 -2.52
N SER A 38 -8.68 -8.78 -1.43
CA SER A 38 -7.94 -8.87 -0.18
C SER A 38 -7.93 -10.28 0.38
N LYS A 39 -9.09 -10.96 0.33
CA LYS A 39 -9.24 -12.32 0.85
C LYS A 39 -8.41 -13.32 0.04
N GLU A 40 -8.43 -13.22 -1.28
CA GLU A 40 -7.73 -14.17 -2.14
C GLU A 40 -6.22 -13.99 -2.14
N ASN A 41 -5.74 -12.77 -1.88
CA ASN A 41 -4.31 -12.45 -1.99
C ASN A 41 -3.64 -12.21 -0.63
N GLY A 42 -4.37 -12.34 0.48
CA GLY A 42 -3.78 -12.19 1.80
C GLY A 42 -2.91 -13.38 2.21
N PRO A 43 -2.22 -13.27 3.32
CA PRO A 43 -2.17 -12.10 4.20
C PRO A 43 -1.35 -10.96 3.62
N TRP A 44 -1.58 -9.76 4.17
CA TRP A 44 -0.97 -8.52 3.69
C TRP A 44 -0.01 -7.96 4.72
N LYS A 45 1.12 -7.46 4.26
CA LYS A 45 2.11 -6.81 5.11
C LYS A 45 2.26 -5.35 4.70
N LEU A 46 2.17 -4.45 5.68
CA LEU A 46 2.43 -3.03 5.43
C LEU A 46 3.93 -2.85 5.22
N ILE A 47 4.33 -2.36 4.05
CA ILE A 47 5.74 -2.16 3.72
C ILE A 47 6.12 -0.70 3.57
N TYR A 48 5.15 0.21 3.46
CA TYR A 48 5.43 1.63 3.28
C TYR A 48 4.20 2.45 3.56
N TYR A 49 4.38 3.64 4.13
CA TYR A 49 3.31 4.62 4.21
C TYR A 49 3.88 6.03 4.28
N GLU A 50 3.07 6.99 3.86
CA GLU A 50 3.33 8.42 3.95
C GLU A 50 2.17 9.10 4.65
N ALA A 51 2.49 10.06 5.52
CA ALA A 51 1.47 10.81 6.26
C ALA A 51 1.39 12.23 5.73
N PHE A 52 0.17 12.71 5.50
CA PHE A 52 -0.10 14.04 4.98
C PHE A 52 -1.08 14.77 5.88
N ILE A 53 -0.96 16.09 5.93
CA ILE A 53 -1.90 16.93 6.68
C ILE A 53 -3.22 17.06 5.93
N LEU A 54 -3.17 17.19 4.59
CA LEU A 54 -4.34 17.45 3.76
C LEU A 54 -4.73 16.26 2.88
N GLU A 55 -6.02 16.03 2.76
CA GLU A 55 -6.55 14.92 1.98
C GLU A 55 -6.19 15.02 0.50
N ASN A 56 -6.25 16.22 -0.07
CA ASN A 56 -5.96 16.39 -1.49
C ASN A 56 -4.53 16.01 -1.85
N ASP A 57 -3.57 16.33 -0.99
CA ASP A 57 -2.17 15.93 -1.20
C ASP A 57 -2.04 14.42 -1.16
N THR A 58 -2.74 13.80 -0.23
CA THR A 58 -2.72 12.34 -0.03
C THR A 58 -3.27 11.63 -1.27
N ARG A 59 -4.42 12.09 -1.76
CA ARG A 59 -5.06 11.48 -2.94
C ARG A 59 -4.22 11.64 -4.20
N ARG A 60 -3.54 12.78 -4.33
CA ARG A 60 -2.65 13.01 -5.48
C ARG A 60 -1.49 12.02 -5.46
N GLU A 61 -0.90 11.79 -4.31
CA GLU A 61 0.18 10.82 -4.18
C GLU A 61 -0.30 9.39 -4.44
N GLU A 62 -1.48 9.03 -3.95
CA GLU A 62 -2.06 7.71 -4.21
C GLU A 62 -2.19 7.45 -5.71
N LEU A 63 -2.75 8.42 -6.43
CA LEU A 63 -2.92 8.31 -7.88
C LEU A 63 -1.57 8.24 -8.59
N PHE A 64 -0.60 9.02 -8.13
CA PHE A 64 0.74 9.00 -8.71
C PHE A 64 1.38 7.62 -8.55
N LEU A 65 1.28 7.02 -7.38
CA LEU A 65 1.89 5.71 -7.13
C LEU A 65 1.25 4.60 -7.96
N LYS A 66 0.04 4.80 -8.45
CA LYS A 66 -0.63 3.84 -9.34
C LYS A 66 -0.27 4.04 -10.81
N SER A 67 0.41 5.14 -11.14
CA SER A 67 0.87 5.42 -12.50
C SER A 67 2.15 4.66 -12.82
N GLY A 68 2.54 4.65 -14.11
CA GLY A 68 3.79 4.03 -14.52
C GLY A 68 5.01 4.62 -13.84
N LYS A 69 5.08 5.96 -13.76
CA LYS A 69 6.19 6.63 -13.06
C LYS A 69 6.18 6.35 -11.57
N GLY A 70 5.00 6.24 -10.98
CA GLY A 70 4.87 5.90 -9.58
C GLY A 70 5.36 4.51 -9.27
N ARG A 71 5.11 3.54 -10.16
CA ARG A 71 5.62 2.18 -10.00
C ARG A 71 7.14 2.15 -10.07
N GLU A 72 7.75 2.94 -10.95
CA GLU A 72 9.21 3.07 -11.01
C GLU A 72 9.76 3.65 -9.71
N ARG A 73 9.09 4.67 -9.16
CA ARG A 73 9.48 5.26 -7.89
C ARG A 73 9.40 4.26 -6.75
N ILE A 74 8.37 3.43 -6.73
CA ILE A 74 8.23 2.40 -5.71
C ILE A 74 9.38 1.42 -5.78
N LYS A 75 9.77 0.98 -6.95
CA LYS A 75 10.89 0.07 -7.13
C LYS A 75 12.19 0.66 -6.60
N TYR A 76 12.42 1.94 -6.85
CA TYR A 76 13.59 2.62 -6.33
C TYR A 76 13.52 2.77 -4.80
N LEU A 77 12.38 3.26 -4.32
CA LEU A 77 12.17 3.60 -2.92
C LEU A 77 12.25 2.38 -2.00
N LEU A 78 11.70 1.28 -2.47
CA LEU A 78 11.53 0.06 -1.70
C LEU A 78 12.34 -1.12 -2.26
N GLU A 79 13.44 -0.82 -2.93
CA GLU A 79 14.27 -1.84 -3.58
C GLU A 79 14.62 -2.98 -2.64
N ASP A 80 15.10 -2.66 -1.45
CA ASP A 80 15.51 -3.69 -0.50
C ASP A 80 14.32 -4.49 0.02
N VAL A 81 13.23 -3.81 0.36
CA VAL A 81 12.02 -4.50 0.84
C VAL A 81 11.47 -5.45 -0.20
N LEU A 82 11.39 -4.99 -1.46
CA LEU A 82 10.83 -5.80 -2.54
C LEU A 82 11.71 -6.98 -2.90
N ASN A 83 13.03 -6.88 -2.70
CA ASN A 83 13.95 -7.95 -3.04
C ASN A 83 14.21 -8.94 -1.88
N LYS A 84 14.12 -8.49 -0.64
CA LYS A 84 14.45 -9.31 0.54
C LYS A 84 13.26 -10.01 1.16
N ILE A 85 12.08 -9.40 1.07
CA ILE A 85 10.85 -10.01 1.60
C ILE A 85 10.21 -10.81 0.47
N LYS A 86 10.56 -12.07 0.41
CA LYS A 86 10.01 -13.00 -0.59
C LYS A 86 9.08 -13.98 0.05
#